data_fc8be0f65580737388322ff18c9b2eec
#
_entry.id   fc8be0f65580737388322ff18c9b2eec
#
_cell.length_a   1.000
_cell.length_b   1.000
_cell.length_c   1.000
_cell.angle_alpha   90.00
_cell.angle_beta   90.00
_cell.angle_gamma   90.00
#
_symmetry.space_group_name_H-M   'P 1'
#
loop_
_entity.id
_entity.type
_entity.pdbx_description
1 polymer ?
#
loop_
_entity_poly.entity_id
_entity_poly.type
_entity_poly.pdbx_seq_one_letter_code
_entity_poly.pdbx_strand_id
1 'polypeptide(L)'
;PSKTDGGGIPRDTLRKALKLLTDAGWTLSDQGLLNANKQPLRFEILLVNPNLERILQPYIEDLRRLGINVGLRTVDRAQYKQRLDRFDFDMILMTLQQTLSPGLEQWQYFHSSQATINGSKNYAGIANPVVDALLNKLLAAQTRDEQVAAARALDRVLLSQHYSIPNWYLNNHRLAYRNRFAMVTTPPYTLGLRAWWLKTLEKPR
;
A
#
# COMPACT_ATOMS: atom_id res chain seq x y z
N PRO A 1 1.68 5.91 12.04
CA PRO A 1 0.28 5.71 11.66
C PRO A 1 -0.62 5.68 12.89
N SER A 2 -1.83 6.22 12.76
CA SER A 2 -2.85 6.13 13.80
C SER A 2 -3.20 4.66 14.08
N LYS A 3 -3.42 4.34 15.35
CA LYS A 3 -3.81 2.99 15.79
C LYS A 3 -5.31 2.98 16.07
N THR A 4 -6.00 1.91 15.70
CA THR A 4 -7.39 1.65 16.10
C THR A 4 -7.48 0.29 16.78
N ASP A 5 -8.52 0.11 17.58
CA ASP A 5 -8.85 -1.15 18.24
C ASP A 5 -9.71 -2.08 17.36
N GLY A 6 -10.03 -1.64 16.14
CA GLY A 6 -10.91 -2.37 15.22
C GLY A 6 -12.41 -2.07 15.43
N GLY A 7 -12.78 -1.23 16.38
CA GLY A 7 -14.17 -0.84 16.68
C GLY A 7 -14.76 0.23 15.73
N GLY A 8 -14.10 0.49 14.61
CA GLY A 8 -14.45 1.56 13.66
C GLY A 8 -13.68 2.86 13.92
N ILE A 9 -14.00 3.91 13.18
CA ILE A 9 -13.32 5.20 13.35
C ILE A 9 -13.85 5.94 14.57
N PRO A 10 -12.97 6.33 15.52
CA PRO A 10 -13.35 7.17 16.66
C PRO A 10 -13.88 8.54 16.18
N ARG A 11 -14.92 9.06 16.87
CA ARG A 11 -15.51 10.38 16.53
C ARG A 11 -14.49 11.51 16.50
N ASP A 12 -13.50 11.47 17.38
CA ASP A 12 -12.45 12.49 17.45
C ASP A 12 -11.53 12.45 16.21
N THR A 13 -11.30 11.26 15.65
CA THR A 13 -10.56 11.12 14.38
C THR A 13 -11.33 11.73 13.22
N LEU A 14 -12.65 11.51 13.14
CA LEU A 14 -13.49 12.14 12.12
C LEU A 14 -13.52 13.67 12.26
N ARG A 15 -13.64 14.19 13.49
CA ARG A 15 -13.59 15.64 13.76
C ARG A 15 -12.25 16.25 13.32
N LYS A 16 -11.16 15.56 13.64
CA LYS A 16 -9.80 15.98 13.21
C LYS A 16 -9.67 16.01 11.69
N ALA A 17 -10.17 14.96 11.02
CA ALA A 17 -10.16 14.89 9.56
C ALA A 17 -10.99 16.02 8.93
N LEU A 18 -12.20 16.27 9.44
CA LEU A 18 -13.04 17.35 8.95
C LEU A 18 -12.39 18.72 9.19
N LYS A 19 -11.75 18.91 10.34
CA LYS A 19 -10.99 20.15 10.59
C LYS A 19 -9.88 20.36 9.59
N LEU A 20 -9.08 19.34 9.30
CA LEU A 20 -8.01 19.42 8.27
C LEU A 20 -8.56 19.76 6.89
N LEU A 21 -9.69 19.18 6.51
CA LEU A 21 -10.35 19.49 5.25
C LEU A 21 -10.86 20.94 5.23
N THR A 22 -11.45 21.41 6.32
CA THR A 22 -11.88 22.79 6.45
C THR A 22 -10.71 23.78 6.42
N ASP A 23 -9.62 23.48 7.13
CA ASP A 23 -8.40 24.28 7.11
C ASP A 23 -7.76 24.34 5.68
N ALA A 24 -8.00 23.28 4.87
CA ALA A 24 -7.60 23.22 3.46
C ALA A 24 -8.59 23.90 2.48
N GLY A 25 -9.62 24.59 2.99
CA GLY A 25 -10.58 25.35 2.18
C GLY A 25 -11.79 24.58 1.69
N TRP A 26 -12.04 23.38 2.23
CA TRP A 26 -13.24 22.61 1.91
C TRP A 26 -14.38 22.94 2.88
N THR A 27 -15.60 23.02 2.38
CA THR A 27 -16.81 23.31 3.17
C THR A 27 -17.80 22.18 3.08
N LEU A 28 -18.27 21.67 4.22
CA LEU A 28 -19.32 20.66 4.28
C LEU A 28 -20.70 21.29 3.99
N SER A 29 -21.45 20.68 3.08
CA SER A 29 -22.79 21.08 2.68
C SER A 29 -23.71 19.85 2.57
N ASP A 30 -25.01 20.08 2.27
CA ASP A 30 -25.96 19.01 1.99
C ASP A 30 -25.60 18.19 0.73
N GLN A 31 -24.78 18.77 -0.16
CA GLN A 31 -24.27 18.11 -1.38
C GLN A 31 -22.93 17.40 -1.16
N GLY A 32 -22.42 17.36 0.07
CA GLY A 32 -21.11 16.84 0.43
C GLY A 32 -20.08 17.92 0.68
N LEU A 33 -18.81 17.55 0.56
CA LEU A 33 -17.67 18.44 0.79
C LEU A 33 -17.32 19.20 -0.48
N LEU A 34 -17.42 20.52 -0.46
CA LEU A 34 -17.25 21.40 -1.63
C LEU A 34 -16.00 22.28 -1.49
N ASN A 35 -15.30 22.51 -2.59
CA ASN A 35 -14.22 23.50 -2.68
C ASN A 35 -14.78 24.94 -2.87
N ALA A 36 -13.89 25.94 -2.95
CA ALA A 36 -14.26 27.33 -3.17
C ALA A 36 -15.09 27.57 -4.46
N ASN A 37 -14.91 26.70 -5.48
CA ASN A 37 -15.64 26.75 -6.74
C ASN A 37 -16.95 25.94 -6.72
N LYS A 38 -17.40 25.51 -5.54
CA LYS A 38 -18.59 24.65 -5.33
C LYS A 38 -18.51 23.30 -6.03
N GLN A 39 -17.31 22.81 -6.29
CA GLN A 39 -17.10 21.48 -6.85
C GLN A 39 -16.96 20.45 -5.72
N PRO A 40 -17.64 19.31 -5.80
CA PRO A 40 -17.57 18.29 -4.76
C PRO A 40 -16.21 17.58 -4.78
N LEU A 41 -15.72 17.22 -3.59
CA LEU A 41 -14.59 16.31 -3.45
C LEU A 41 -15.05 14.90 -3.81
N ARG A 42 -14.61 14.44 -4.96
CA ARG A 42 -14.92 13.11 -5.46
C ARG A 42 -13.69 12.49 -6.11
N PHE A 43 -13.57 11.18 -6.00
CA PHE A 43 -12.56 10.39 -6.70
C PHE A 43 -13.00 8.94 -6.86
N GLU A 44 -12.31 8.20 -7.70
CA GLU A 44 -12.58 6.81 -8.02
C GLU A 44 -11.44 5.91 -7.55
N ILE A 45 -11.77 4.78 -6.94
CA ILE A 45 -10.80 3.72 -6.65
C ILE A 45 -10.88 2.68 -7.76
N LEU A 46 -9.81 2.55 -8.54
CA LEU A 46 -9.71 1.60 -9.64
C LEU A 46 -9.28 0.22 -9.12
N LEU A 47 -10.02 -0.82 -9.46
CA LEU A 47 -9.81 -2.19 -9.02
C LEU A 47 -9.73 -3.16 -10.22
N VAL A 48 -9.00 -4.25 -10.01
CA VAL A 48 -8.96 -5.42 -10.91
C VAL A 48 -9.58 -6.67 -10.29
N ASN A 49 -9.73 -6.68 -8.97
CA ASN A 49 -10.29 -7.82 -8.23
C ASN A 49 -11.57 -7.40 -7.50
N PRO A 50 -12.76 -7.87 -7.93
CA PRO A 50 -14.02 -7.49 -7.33
C PRO A 50 -14.15 -7.89 -5.85
N ASN A 51 -13.42 -8.90 -5.39
CA ASN A 51 -13.44 -9.29 -3.98
C ASN A 51 -12.93 -8.18 -3.04
N LEU A 52 -12.15 -7.22 -3.56
CA LEU A 52 -11.64 -6.10 -2.79
C LEU A 52 -12.71 -5.03 -2.54
N GLU A 53 -13.78 -4.98 -3.31
CA GLU A 53 -14.89 -4.05 -3.11
C GLU A 53 -15.46 -4.17 -1.70
N ARG A 54 -15.74 -5.39 -1.24
CA ARG A 54 -16.24 -5.65 0.12
C ARG A 54 -15.29 -5.16 1.21
N ILE A 55 -13.98 -5.25 0.96
CA ILE A 55 -12.95 -4.83 1.93
C ILE A 55 -12.87 -3.31 2.02
N LEU A 56 -13.13 -2.61 0.92
CA LEU A 56 -13.06 -1.16 0.84
C LEU A 56 -14.35 -0.46 1.32
N GLN A 57 -15.48 -1.15 1.39
CA GLN A 57 -16.76 -0.54 1.78
C GLN A 57 -16.70 0.22 3.12
N PRO A 58 -16.11 -0.33 4.22
CA PRO A 58 -15.99 0.42 5.47
C PRO A 58 -15.21 1.74 5.31
N TYR A 59 -14.12 1.72 4.53
CA TYR A 59 -13.33 2.91 4.25
C TYR A 59 -14.13 3.96 3.46
N ILE A 60 -14.89 3.53 2.46
CA ILE A 60 -15.76 4.40 1.66
C ILE A 60 -16.86 5.01 2.52
N GLU A 61 -17.49 4.23 3.41
CA GLU A 61 -18.49 4.73 4.34
C GLU A 61 -17.91 5.81 5.28
N ASP A 62 -16.69 5.61 5.75
CA ASP A 62 -16.02 6.60 6.60
C ASP A 62 -15.69 7.89 5.84
N LEU A 63 -15.28 7.81 4.59
CA LEU A 63 -15.08 8.97 3.71
C LEU A 63 -16.40 9.68 3.40
N ARG A 64 -17.48 8.94 3.21
CA ARG A 64 -18.82 9.50 2.99
C ARG A 64 -19.32 10.29 4.21
N ARG A 65 -19.00 9.84 5.43
CA ARG A 65 -19.30 10.61 6.67
C ARG A 65 -18.60 11.97 6.71
N LEU A 66 -17.51 12.12 6.00
CA LEU A 66 -16.79 13.39 5.82
C LEU A 66 -17.34 14.22 4.64
N GLY A 67 -18.36 13.72 3.93
CA GLY A 67 -18.90 14.37 2.74
C GLY A 67 -18.09 14.12 1.46
N ILE A 68 -17.16 13.16 1.46
CA ILE A 68 -16.35 12.80 0.30
C ILE A 68 -17.09 11.76 -0.53
N ASN A 69 -17.21 11.99 -1.83
CA ASN A 69 -17.85 11.05 -2.75
C ASN A 69 -16.82 10.13 -3.39
N VAL A 70 -16.85 8.85 -3.04
CA VAL A 70 -15.90 7.85 -3.55
C VAL A 70 -16.63 6.80 -4.37
N GLY A 71 -16.21 6.63 -5.63
CA GLY A 71 -16.64 5.56 -6.51
C GLY A 71 -15.69 4.36 -6.48
N LEU A 72 -16.24 3.17 -6.76
CA LEU A 72 -15.43 1.98 -7.08
C LEU A 72 -15.61 1.65 -8.55
N ARG A 73 -14.51 1.35 -9.22
CA ARG A 73 -14.51 0.92 -10.61
C ARG A 73 -13.66 -0.33 -10.79
N THR A 74 -14.33 -1.44 -10.97
CA THR A 74 -13.68 -2.71 -11.28
C THR A 74 -13.61 -2.90 -12.77
N VAL A 75 -12.42 -3.18 -13.30
CA VAL A 75 -12.13 -3.39 -14.71
C VAL A 75 -11.37 -4.70 -14.92
N ASP A 76 -11.32 -5.19 -16.16
CA ASP A 76 -10.51 -6.35 -16.49
C ASP A 76 -8.99 -6.07 -16.38
N ARG A 77 -8.17 -7.13 -16.42
CA ARG A 77 -6.72 -7.04 -16.23
C ARG A 77 -6.03 -6.22 -17.32
N ALA A 78 -6.48 -6.31 -18.55
CA ALA A 78 -5.87 -5.60 -19.67
C ALA A 78 -6.12 -4.10 -19.57
N GLN A 79 -7.36 -3.72 -19.32
CA GLN A 79 -7.77 -2.34 -19.09
C GLN A 79 -7.10 -1.77 -17.83
N TYR A 80 -7.03 -2.54 -16.74
CA TYR A 80 -6.34 -2.12 -15.52
C TYR A 80 -4.86 -1.81 -15.78
N LYS A 81 -4.16 -2.71 -16.47
CA LYS A 81 -2.75 -2.51 -16.84
C LYS A 81 -2.55 -1.28 -17.71
N GLN A 82 -3.40 -1.09 -18.72
CA GLN A 82 -3.32 0.07 -19.63
C GLN A 82 -3.53 1.39 -18.86
N ARG A 83 -4.48 1.44 -17.94
CA ARG A 83 -4.73 2.63 -17.10
C ARG A 83 -3.57 2.89 -16.14
N LEU A 84 -3.02 1.85 -15.51
CA LEU A 84 -1.83 1.98 -14.68
C LEU A 84 -0.64 2.55 -15.44
N ASP A 85 -0.38 2.05 -16.66
CA ASP A 85 0.76 2.49 -17.47
C ASP A 85 0.68 3.95 -17.89
N ARG A 86 -0.54 4.52 -17.93
CA ARG A 86 -0.80 5.91 -18.31
C ARG A 86 -1.09 6.80 -17.10
N PHE A 87 -1.04 6.26 -15.88
CA PHE A 87 -1.46 6.95 -14.65
C PHE A 87 -2.91 7.48 -14.71
N ASP A 88 -3.78 6.80 -15.46
CA ASP A 88 -5.20 7.13 -15.61
C ASP A 88 -6.03 6.54 -14.45
N PHE A 89 -5.86 7.08 -13.27
CA PHE A 89 -6.59 6.72 -12.05
C PHE A 89 -6.44 7.80 -10.97
N ASP A 90 -7.41 7.91 -10.08
CA ASP A 90 -7.32 8.75 -8.89
C ASP A 90 -6.67 7.99 -7.73
N MET A 91 -7.15 6.76 -7.47
CA MET A 91 -6.63 5.89 -6.42
C MET A 91 -6.62 4.43 -6.88
N ILE A 92 -5.62 3.69 -6.46
CA ILE A 92 -5.49 2.25 -6.68
C ILE A 92 -5.18 1.53 -5.38
N LEU A 93 -5.51 0.25 -5.32
CA LEU A 93 -5.03 -0.64 -4.28
C LEU A 93 -3.90 -1.50 -4.83
N MET A 94 -2.73 -1.43 -4.21
CA MET A 94 -1.56 -2.17 -4.67
C MET A 94 -0.85 -2.91 -3.53
N THR A 95 -0.11 -3.94 -3.89
CA THR A 95 0.80 -4.65 -2.99
C THR A 95 2.23 -4.31 -3.37
N LEU A 96 2.96 -3.67 -2.46
CA LEU A 96 4.41 -3.47 -2.59
C LEU A 96 5.11 -4.71 -2.04
N GLN A 97 5.67 -5.51 -2.95
CA GLN A 97 6.50 -6.64 -2.53
C GLN A 97 7.84 -6.12 -2.01
N GLN A 98 8.17 -6.49 -0.78
CA GLN A 98 9.39 -6.07 -0.11
C GLN A 98 10.24 -7.29 0.24
N THR A 99 11.55 -7.09 0.25
CA THR A 99 12.53 -8.05 0.73
C THR A 99 13.16 -7.55 2.03
N LEU A 100 13.87 -8.44 2.73
CA LEU A 100 14.64 -8.04 3.92
C LEU A 100 15.88 -7.20 3.58
N SER A 101 16.26 -7.18 2.31
CA SER A 101 17.37 -6.37 1.80
C SER A 101 16.81 -5.49 0.68
N PRO A 102 16.21 -4.33 1.03
CA PRO A 102 15.68 -3.41 0.04
C PRO A 102 16.80 -2.93 -0.88
N GLY A 103 16.53 -2.91 -2.17
CA GLY A 103 17.50 -2.62 -3.23
C GLY A 103 16.91 -1.77 -4.36
N LEU A 104 17.27 -2.12 -5.60
CA LEU A 104 16.91 -1.36 -6.79
C LEU A 104 15.39 -1.29 -7.05
N GLU A 105 14.61 -2.20 -6.50
CA GLU A 105 13.14 -2.14 -6.58
C GLU A 105 12.57 -0.87 -5.92
N GLN A 106 13.23 -0.36 -4.88
CA GLN A 106 12.82 0.90 -4.23
C GLN A 106 12.95 2.10 -5.15
N TRP A 107 13.98 2.09 -6.01
CA TRP A 107 14.15 3.09 -7.06
C TRP A 107 12.96 3.13 -8.02
N GLN A 108 12.51 1.95 -8.47
CA GLN A 108 11.37 1.85 -9.38
C GLN A 108 10.06 2.35 -8.77
N TYR A 109 9.90 2.23 -7.45
CA TYR A 109 8.70 2.65 -6.76
C TYR A 109 8.68 4.14 -6.41
N PHE A 110 9.84 4.73 -6.10
CA PHE A 110 9.85 6.00 -5.39
C PHE A 110 10.75 7.09 -5.98
N HIS A 111 11.66 6.78 -6.92
CA HIS A 111 12.59 7.78 -7.45
C HIS A 111 11.91 8.76 -8.41
N SER A 112 12.27 10.05 -8.33
CA SER A 112 11.70 11.13 -9.16
C SER A 112 11.77 10.85 -10.66
N SER A 113 12.84 10.23 -11.13
CA SER A 113 12.99 9.89 -12.55
C SER A 113 11.92 8.92 -13.08
N GLN A 114 11.19 8.26 -12.20
CA GLN A 114 10.12 7.33 -12.56
C GLN A 114 8.73 7.97 -12.50
N ALA A 115 8.60 9.18 -11.99
CA ALA A 115 7.31 9.82 -11.68
C ALA A 115 6.42 10.05 -12.91
N THR A 116 7.02 10.28 -14.07
CA THR A 116 6.30 10.62 -15.32
C THR A 116 6.51 9.61 -16.45
N ILE A 117 7.21 8.50 -16.19
CA ILE A 117 7.50 7.49 -17.20
C ILE A 117 6.32 6.51 -17.30
N ASN A 118 5.68 6.46 -18.46
CA ASN A 118 4.61 5.50 -18.75
C ASN A 118 5.08 4.06 -18.47
N GLY A 119 4.26 3.31 -17.73
CA GLY A 119 4.58 1.94 -17.34
C GLY A 119 5.52 1.81 -16.15
N SER A 120 5.96 2.91 -15.55
CA SER A 120 6.73 2.88 -14.31
C SER A 120 5.88 2.39 -13.13
N LYS A 121 6.54 2.07 -12.03
CA LYS A 121 5.87 1.65 -10.79
C LYS A 121 5.75 2.76 -9.75
N ASN A 122 6.21 3.96 -10.05
CA ASN A 122 6.03 5.13 -9.17
C ASN A 122 4.60 5.68 -9.33
N TYR A 123 3.61 4.88 -8.96
CA TYR A 123 2.19 5.19 -9.15
C TYR A 123 1.71 6.40 -8.36
N ALA A 124 2.40 6.79 -7.31
CA ALA A 124 2.09 7.99 -6.53
C ALA A 124 2.72 9.26 -7.12
N GLY A 125 3.45 9.18 -8.24
CA GLY A 125 4.09 10.32 -8.88
C GLY A 125 5.12 11.02 -7.99
N ILE A 126 5.83 10.28 -7.15
CA ILE A 126 6.78 10.85 -6.19
C ILE A 126 7.92 11.53 -6.94
N ALA A 127 8.06 12.84 -6.73
CA ALA A 127 9.13 13.66 -7.25
C ALA A 127 9.70 14.52 -6.11
N ASN A 128 10.52 13.91 -5.26
CA ASN A 128 11.01 14.51 -4.03
C ASN A 128 12.52 14.28 -3.90
N PRO A 129 13.36 15.34 -3.92
CA PRO A 129 14.81 15.22 -3.86
C PRO A 129 15.33 14.58 -2.56
N VAL A 130 14.56 14.67 -1.46
CA VAL A 130 14.93 14.00 -0.20
C VAL A 130 14.75 12.49 -0.34
N VAL A 131 13.68 12.05 -1.01
CA VAL A 131 13.47 10.63 -1.32
C VAL A 131 14.58 10.11 -2.21
N ASP A 132 14.95 10.86 -3.26
CA ASP A 132 16.03 10.48 -4.18
C ASP A 132 17.38 10.35 -3.46
N ALA A 133 17.70 11.30 -2.58
CA ALA A 133 18.93 11.25 -1.79
C ALA A 133 18.96 10.04 -0.83
N LEU A 134 17.83 9.69 -0.22
CA LEU A 134 17.71 8.53 0.66
C LEU A 134 17.79 7.21 -0.11
N LEU A 135 17.23 7.14 -1.31
CA LEU A 135 17.37 6.00 -2.21
C LEU A 135 18.84 5.79 -2.61
N ASN A 136 19.55 6.87 -2.97
CA ASN A 136 20.97 6.79 -3.27
C ASN A 136 21.78 6.28 -2.08
N LYS A 137 21.50 6.76 -0.86
CA LYS A 137 22.14 6.26 0.36
C LYS A 137 21.83 4.80 0.62
N LEU A 138 20.58 4.38 0.40
CA LEU A 138 20.15 3.00 0.57
C LEU A 138 20.93 2.06 -0.37
N LEU A 139 21.07 2.44 -1.64
CA LEU A 139 21.76 1.64 -2.65
C LEU A 139 23.29 1.64 -2.48
N ALA A 140 23.86 2.73 -1.95
CA ALA A 140 25.29 2.86 -1.69
C ALA A 140 25.73 2.24 -0.35
N ALA A 141 24.80 1.80 0.51
CA ALA A 141 25.11 1.27 1.83
C ALA A 141 26.03 0.05 1.74
N GLN A 142 27.14 0.08 2.49
CA GLN A 142 28.14 -0.98 2.53
C GLN A 142 27.90 -1.95 3.69
N THR A 143 27.15 -1.51 4.69
CA THR A 143 26.84 -2.31 5.87
C THR A 143 25.35 -2.47 6.06
N ARG A 144 24.97 -3.50 6.82
CA ARG A 144 23.55 -3.72 7.16
C ARG A 144 22.96 -2.57 7.97
N ASP A 145 23.75 -1.99 8.86
CA ASP A 145 23.30 -0.89 9.72
C ASP A 145 23.04 0.38 8.92
N GLU A 146 23.90 0.71 7.96
CA GLU A 146 23.67 1.81 7.03
C GLU A 146 22.41 1.58 6.19
N GLN A 147 22.23 0.37 5.66
CA GLN A 147 21.04 0.01 4.88
C GLN A 147 19.76 0.18 5.71
N VAL A 148 19.75 -0.33 6.94
CA VAL A 148 18.62 -0.21 7.85
C VAL A 148 18.33 1.25 8.21
N ALA A 149 19.38 2.03 8.48
CA ALA A 149 19.23 3.45 8.79
C ALA A 149 18.63 4.23 7.63
N ALA A 150 19.13 4.01 6.40
CA ALA A 150 18.59 4.65 5.19
C ALA A 150 17.16 4.22 4.91
N ALA A 151 16.85 2.92 5.02
CA ALA A 151 15.48 2.41 4.82
C ALA A 151 14.48 3.00 5.84
N ARG A 152 14.86 3.09 7.12
CA ARG A 152 14.01 3.72 8.14
C ARG A 152 13.81 5.21 7.92
N ALA A 153 14.80 5.92 7.41
CA ALA A 153 14.68 7.33 7.07
C ALA A 153 13.74 7.52 5.88
N LEU A 154 13.91 6.70 4.84
CA LEU A 154 13.03 6.67 3.67
C LEU A 154 11.57 6.39 4.06
N ASP A 155 11.31 5.37 4.86
CA ASP A 155 9.97 5.01 5.36
C ASP A 155 9.30 6.20 6.08
N ARG A 156 10.03 6.88 6.97
CA ARG A 156 9.50 8.07 7.67
C ARG A 156 9.11 9.20 6.72
N VAL A 157 9.94 9.48 5.70
CA VAL A 157 9.64 10.51 4.72
C VAL A 157 8.42 10.12 3.90
N LEU A 158 8.36 8.89 3.39
CA LEU A 158 7.22 8.40 2.60
C LEU A 158 5.90 8.46 3.39
N LEU A 159 5.92 8.05 4.67
CA LEU A 159 4.74 8.11 5.53
C LEU A 159 4.34 9.55 5.87
N SER A 160 5.30 10.45 6.13
CA SER A 160 5.01 11.83 6.50
C SER A 160 4.45 12.67 5.35
N GLN A 161 4.76 12.30 4.13
CA GLN A 161 4.27 12.99 2.91
C GLN A 161 2.93 12.44 2.40
N HIS A 162 2.38 11.41 3.04
CA HIS A 162 1.06 10.84 2.71
C HIS A 162 0.91 10.36 1.26
N TYR A 163 1.98 9.90 0.61
CA TYR A 163 1.92 9.36 -0.76
C TYR A 163 1.08 8.09 -0.87
N SER A 164 0.95 7.36 0.23
CA SER A 164 0.14 6.15 0.30
C SER A 164 -0.53 6.00 1.67
N ILE A 165 -1.63 5.26 1.70
CA ILE A 165 -2.33 4.87 2.91
C ILE A 165 -1.93 3.42 3.23
N PRO A 166 -1.10 3.17 4.25
CA PRO A 166 -0.75 1.81 4.65
C PRO A 166 -1.99 1.07 5.16
N ASN A 167 -2.28 -0.08 4.56
CA ASN A 167 -3.43 -0.89 4.98
C ASN A 167 -2.98 -2.03 5.91
N TRP A 168 -2.69 -3.18 5.34
CA TRP A 168 -2.32 -4.37 6.10
C TRP A 168 -1.22 -5.16 5.40
N TYR A 169 -0.57 -6.02 6.13
CA TYR A 169 0.34 -7.02 5.61
C TYR A 169 0.11 -8.36 6.32
N LEU A 170 0.53 -9.42 5.69
CA LEU A 170 0.54 -10.76 6.29
C LEU A 170 1.96 -11.08 6.74
N ASN A 171 2.15 -11.27 8.05
CA ASN A 171 3.44 -11.68 8.62
C ASN A 171 3.58 -13.21 8.72
N ASN A 172 2.57 -13.96 8.30
CA ASN A 172 2.54 -15.42 8.36
C ASN A 172 2.03 -15.99 7.04
N HIS A 173 2.66 -17.05 6.59
CA HIS A 173 2.14 -17.89 5.51
C HIS A 173 1.18 -18.95 6.09
N ARG A 174 -0.03 -19.01 5.57
CA ARG A 174 -1.02 -20.02 5.95
C ARG A 174 -0.92 -21.16 4.95
N LEU A 175 -0.57 -22.35 5.45
CA LEU A 175 -0.37 -23.54 4.64
C LEU A 175 -1.27 -24.67 5.12
N ALA A 176 -1.91 -25.32 4.16
CA ALA A 176 -2.56 -26.61 4.37
C ALA A 176 -1.76 -27.68 3.60
N TYR A 177 -1.27 -28.69 4.28
CA TYR A 177 -0.50 -29.75 3.66
C TYR A 177 -0.75 -31.10 4.34
N ARG A 178 -0.48 -32.17 3.60
CA ARG A 178 -0.59 -33.51 4.14
C ARG A 178 0.57 -33.78 5.11
N ASN A 179 0.30 -34.38 6.26
CA ASN A 179 1.30 -34.65 7.30
C ASN A 179 2.43 -35.65 6.90
N ARG A 180 2.50 -36.01 5.62
CA ARG A 180 3.59 -36.82 5.07
C ARG A 180 4.84 -36.00 4.68
N PHE A 181 4.76 -34.69 4.75
CA PHE A 181 5.89 -33.81 4.48
C PHE A 181 6.55 -33.38 5.77
N ALA A 182 7.87 -33.29 5.74
CA ALA A 182 8.68 -32.65 6.75
C ALA A 182 9.33 -31.41 6.16
N MET A 183 9.65 -30.45 7.01
CA MET A 183 10.30 -29.20 6.65
C MET A 183 11.31 -28.81 7.72
N VAL A 184 12.20 -27.88 7.41
CA VAL A 184 13.08 -27.27 8.42
C VAL A 184 12.26 -26.52 9.47
N THR A 185 12.66 -26.61 10.72
CA THR A 185 11.99 -25.99 11.88
C THR A 185 12.04 -24.45 11.81
N THR A 186 13.07 -23.91 11.22
CA THR A 186 13.21 -22.46 10.99
C THR A 186 13.24 -22.23 9.49
N PRO A 187 12.09 -22.07 8.83
CA PRO A 187 12.08 -21.82 7.40
C PRO A 187 12.79 -20.50 7.11
N PRO A 188 13.57 -20.43 6.01
CA PRO A 188 14.04 -19.16 5.50
C PRO A 188 12.84 -18.25 5.23
N TYR A 189 13.07 -16.94 5.16
CA TYR A 189 12.06 -15.88 5.01
C TYR A 189 11.06 -16.06 3.84
N THR A 190 11.26 -17.04 3.02
CA THR A 190 10.33 -17.47 1.98
C THR A 190 9.77 -18.85 2.31
N LEU A 191 8.60 -19.16 1.77
CA LEU A 191 7.89 -20.43 1.96
C LEU A 191 8.71 -21.69 1.67
N GLY A 192 9.88 -21.57 1.05
CA GLY A 192 10.92 -22.60 0.92
C GLY A 192 10.40 -23.99 0.59
N LEU A 193 9.34 -24.14 -0.24
CA LEU A 193 8.80 -25.47 -0.60
C LEU A 193 9.87 -26.42 -1.13
N ARG A 194 10.97 -25.86 -1.65
CA ARG A 194 12.16 -26.62 -2.08
C ARG A 194 12.92 -27.26 -0.90
N ALA A 195 12.69 -26.80 0.33
CA ALA A 195 13.29 -27.35 1.54
C ALA A 195 12.34 -28.36 2.24
N TRP A 196 11.31 -28.80 1.57
CA TRP A 196 10.39 -29.79 2.07
C TRP A 196 10.76 -31.17 1.51
N TRP A 197 10.60 -32.23 2.32
CA TRP A 197 10.85 -33.60 1.88
C TRP A 197 9.75 -34.53 2.39
N LEU A 198 9.61 -35.70 1.78
CA LEU A 198 8.72 -36.74 2.24
C LEU A 198 9.30 -37.36 3.51
N LYS A 199 8.50 -37.47 4.55
CA LYS A 199 8.84 -38.30 5.72
C LYS A 199 9.05 -39.74 5.27
N THR A 200 10.14 -40.37 5.65
CA THR A 200 10.32 -41.79 5.43
C THR A 200 9.21 -42.51 6.20
N LEU A 201 8.34 -43.22 5.50
CA LEU A 201 7.36 -44.07 6.17
C LEU A 201 8.16 -45.17 6.82
N GLU A 202 8.20 -45.22 8.15
CA GLU A 202 8.60 -46.44 8.85
C GLU A 202 7.64 -47.53 8.39
N LYS A 203 8.17 -48.60 7.78
CA LYS A 203 7.36 -49.75 7.45
C LYS A 203 6.75 -50.24 8.77
N PRO A 204 5.43 -50.45 8.85
CA PRO A 204 4.87 -51.07 10.02
C PRO A 204 5.53 -52.45 10.18
N ARG A 205 6.07 -52.73 11.36
CA ARG A 205 6.61 -54.04 11.76
C ARG A 205 5.48 -55.06 11.83
#